data_aef5aae55897ea42b4c5ff2af2f85a43
#
_entry.id   aef5aae55897ea42b4c5ff2af2f85a43
#
_cell.length_a   1.000
_cell.length_b   1.000
_cell.length_c   1.000
_cell.angle_alpha   90.00
_cell.angle_beta   90.00
_cell.angle_gamma   90.00
#
_symmetry.space_group_name_H-M   'P 1'
#
loop_
_entity.id
_entity.type
_entity.pdbx_description
1 polymer ?
#
loop_
_entity_poly.entity_id
_entity_poly.type
_entity_poly.pdbx_seq_one_letter_code
_entity_poly.pdbx_strand_id
1 'polypeptide(L)' 'MQYFVVMIDYGRRGREAIVDPEVTRREVISRVISGEYRNISFIHEVAGSGVDDVTD' A
#
# COMPACT_ATOMS: atom_id res chain seq x y z
N MET A 1 -11.91 6.52 -9.99
CA MET A 1 -11.48 5.25 -9.40
C MET A 1 -10.33 5.51 -8.45
N GLN A 2 -10.37 4.90 -7.30
CA GLN A 2 -9.36 5.08 -6.26
C GLN A 2 -8.83 3.72 -5.84
N TYR A 3 -7.52 3.62 -5.71
CA TYR A 3 -6.92 2.40 -5.20
C TYR A 3 -5.60 2.72 -4.49
N PHE A 4 -5.06 1.73 -3.78
CA PHE A 4 -3.82 1.88 -3.03
C PHE A 4 -2.75 0.97 -3.60
N VAL A 5 -1.53 1.46 -3.60
CA VAL A 5 -0.35 0.67 -3.95
C VAL A 5 0.51 0.58 -2.70
N VAL A 6 0.70 -0.63 -2.21
CA VAL A 6 1.55 -0.89 -1.05
C VAL A 6 2.83 -1.53 -1.55
N MET A 7 3.96 -0.85 -1.37
CA MET A 7 5.25 -1.37 -1.77
C MET A 7 5.92 -2.06 -0.58
N ILE A 8 6.19 -3.33 -0.72
CA ILE A 8 6.86 -4.14 0.29
C ILE A 8 8.31 -4.34 -0.12
N ASP A 9 9.23 -4.13 0.82
CA ASP A 9 10.66 -4.31 0.59
C ASP A 9 11.11 -5.60 1.28
N TYR A 10 11.56 -6.57 0.49
CA TYR A 10 12.06 -7.84 0.99
C TYR A 10 13.58 -7.87 1.12
N GLY A 11 14.22 -6.71 1.07
CA GLY A 11 15.66 -6.62 1.14
C GLY A 11 16.33 -7.19 -0.11
N ARG A 12 17.16 -8.20 0.08
CA ARG A 12 17.89 -8.81 -1.04
C ARG A 12 17.00 -9.54 -2.04
N ARG A 13 15.78 -9.89 -1.62
CA ARG A 13 14.83 -10.58 -2.49
C ARG A 13 14.10 -9.62 -3.42
N GLY A 14 14.26 -8.32 -3.19
CA GLY A 14 13.64 -7.30 -4.03
C GLY A 14 12.41 -6.69 -3.39
N ARG A 15 11.55 -6.17 -4.23
CA ARG A 15 10.34 -5.45 -3.80
C ARG A 15 9.12 -6.01 -4.52
N GLU A 16 7.97 -5.88 -3.86
CA GLU A 16 6.70 -6.28 -4.43
C GLU A 16 5.68 -5.18 -4.23
N ALA A 17 4.97 -4.83 -5.29
CA ALA A 17 3.86 -3.89 -5.22
C ALA A 17 2.56 -4.68 -5.07
N ILE A 18 1.82 -4.40 -4.01
CA ILE A 18 0.49 -4.99 -3.80
C ILE A 18 -0.53 -3.96 -4.24
N VAL A 19 -1.30 -4.32 -5.27
CA VAL A 19 -2.34 -3.45 -5.83
C VAL A 19 -3.65 -4.21 -5.78
N ASP A 20 -4.61 -3.69 -5.02
CA ASP A 20 -5.93 -4.27 -4.93
C ASP A 20 -6.95 -3.15 -5.10
N PRO A 21 -7.62 -3.07 -6.26
CA PRO A 21 -8.54 -1.97 -6.53
C PRO A 21 -9.81 -2.00 -5.68
N GLU A 22 -10.07 -3.08 -4.98
CA GLU A 22 -11.25 -3.21 -4.14
C GLU A 22 -10.99 -2.90 -2.66
N VAL A 23 -9.72 -2.74 -2.28
CA VAL A 23 -9.34 -2.47 -0.90
C VAL A 23 -9.62 -1.01 -0.56
N THR A 24 -10.30 -0.78 0.55
CA THR A 24 -10.55 0.56 1.06
C THR A 24 -9.40 1.02 1.94
N ARG A 25 -9.36 2.33 2.22
CA ARG A 25 -8.36 2.91 3.12
C ARG A 25 -8.40 2.23 4.50
N ARG A 26 -9.62 1.99 5.01
CA ARG A 26 -9.79 1.32 6.30
C ARG A 26 -9.16 -0.07 6.31
N GLU A 27 -9.31 -0.81 5.22
CA GLU A 27 -8.73 -2.15 5.11
C GLU A 27 -7.22 -2.11 5.04
N VAL A 28 -6.65 -1.14 4.34
CA VAL A 28 -5.19 -0.95 4.28
C VAL A 28 -4.65 -0.71 5.70
N ILE A 29 -5.28 0.20 6.43
CA ILE A 29 -4.90 0.51 7.81
C ILE A 29 -5.00 -0.74 8.68
N SER A 30 -6.10 -1.48 8.56
CA SER A 30 -6.30 -2.71 9.32
C SER A 30 -5.21 -3.74 9.04
N ARG A 31 -4.81 -3.90 7.79
CA ARG A 31 -3.76 -4.85 7.41
C ARG A 31 -2.39 -4.43 7.91
N VAL A 32 -2.14 -3.13 7.95
CA VAL A 32 -0.90 -2.60 8.51
C VAL A 32 -0.84 -2.89 10.01
N ILE A 33 -1.92 -2.59 10.73
CA ILE A 33 -1.99 -2.80 12.18
C ILE A 33 -1.87 -4.27 12.55
N SER A 34 -2.50 -5.16 11.77
CA SER A 34 -2.46 -6.59 12.04
C SER A 34 -1.12 -7.25 11.68
N GLY A 35 -0.24 -6.52 11.01
CA GLY A 35 1.04 -7.03 10.58
C GLY A 35 0.99 -7.85 9.30
N GLU A 36 -0.14 -7.83 8.60
CA GLU A 36 -0.25 -8.52 7.31
C GLU A 36 0.66 -7.90 6.27
N TYR A 37 0.77 -6.55 6.29
CA TYR A 37 1.75 -5.84 5.49
C TYR A 37 2.95 -5.52 6.36
N ARG A 38 4.10 -6.11 6.04
CA ARG A 38 5.35 -5.90 6.77
C ARG A 38 6.41 -5.30 5.85
N ASN A 39 7.35 -4.59 6.44
CA ASN A 39 8.47 -4.00 5.71
C ASN A 39 7.98 -3.08 4.60
N ILE A 40 7.00 -2.26 4.93
CA ILE A 40 6.39 -1.34 3.98
C ILE A 40 7.38 -0.24 3.63
N SER A 41 7.67 -0.09 2.33
CA SER A 41 8.50 0.98 1.82
C SER A 41 7.69 2.25 1.64
N PHE A 42 6.51 2.14 1.05
CA PHE A 42 5.59 3.26 0.91
C PHE A 42 4.18 2.77 0.62
N ILE A 43 3.22 3.65 0.86
CA ILE A 43 1.83 3.42 0.49
C ILE A 43 1.39 4.64 -0.32
N HIS A 44 0.94 4.42 -1.55
CA HIS A 44 0.43 5.47 -2.40
C HIS A 44 -1.07 5.30 -2.61
N GLU A 45 -1.79 6.40 -2.53
CA GLU A 45 -3.19 6.46 -2.90
C GLU A 45 -3.26 7.01 -4.31
N VAL A 46 -3.81 6.23 -5.23
CA VAL A 46 -3.96 6.64 -6.63
C VAL A 46 -5.42 6.94 -6.89
N ALA A 47 -5.70 8.13 -7.38
CA ALA A 47 -7.04 8.59 -7.72
C ALA A 47 -7.01 9.26 -9.09
N GLY A 48 -8.18 9.61 -9.61
CA GLY A 48 -8.27 10.24 -10.92
C GLY A 48 -7.50 11.54 -11.04
N SER A 49 -7.27 12.25 -9.93
CA SER A 49 -6.56 13.52 -9.90
C SER A 49 -5.05 13.39 -9.65
N GLY A 50 -4.54 12.20 -9.36
CA GLY A 50 -3.11 12.04 -9.13
C GLY A 50 -2.78 10.95 -8.13
N VAL A 51 -1.54 11.00 -7.62
CA VAL A 51 -1.01 10.03 -6.67
C VAL A 51 -0.53 10.77 -5.43
N ASP A 52 -0.99 10.33 -4.27
CA ASP A 52 -0.58 10.89 -2.98
C ASP A 52 0.15 9.83 -2.16
N ASP A 53 1.24 10.25 -1.50
CA ASP A 53 1.94 9.39 -0.56
C ASP A 53 1.20 9.46 0.78
N VAL A 54 0.67 8.33 1.21
CA VAL A 54 -0.07 8.23 2.47
C VAL A 54 0.65 7.29 3.45
N THR A 55 1.93 7.10 3.25
CA THR A 55 2.79 6.30 4.12
C THR A 55 2.91 7.00 5.48
N ASP A 56 2.36 6.41 6.50
CA ASP A 56 2.43 7.08 7.80
C ASP A 56 2.12 6.09 8.93
#